data_c3f10b2c6bc2e9f95ee6d2bd71750068
#
_entry.id   c3f10b2c6bc2e9f95ee6d2bd71750068
#
_cell.length_a   1.000
_cell.length_b   1.000
_cell.length_c   1.000
_cell.angle_alpha   90.00
_cell.angle_beta   90.00
_cell.angle_gamma   90.00
#
_symmetry.space_group_name_H-M   'P 1'
#
loop_
_entity.id
_entity.type
_entity.pdbx_description
1 polymer ?
#
loop_
_entity_poly.entity_id
_entity_poly.type
_entity_poly.pdbx_seq_one_letter_code
_entity_poly.pdbx_strand_id
1 'polypeptide(L)'
;MDMTEKELKRLYFENILWVLFAGLAFLNIYGDYDEISFLKNHDVNTKKEANKIFEITLTLTFFIYIYFFTRNYNQLKKASVEQKRLYTIKLAGSTFLIIGIICLIYFQKKQSSFIGSPAL
;
A
#
# COMPACT_ATOMS: atom_id res chain seq x y z
N MET A 1 -26.11 -0.61 -17.19
CA MET A 1 -24.69 -0.64 -17.53
C MET A 1 -24.27 -2.10 -17.76
N ASP A 2 -23.70 -2.40 -18.91
CA ASP A 2 -23.31 -3.77 -19.20
C ASP A 2 -21.99 -4.16 -18.51
N MET A 3 -21.61 -5.42 -18.63
CA MET A 3 -20.39 -5.93 -17.97
C MET A 3 -19.13 -5.24 -18.48
N THR A 4 -19.08 -4.95 -19.79
CA THR A 4 -17.92 -4.29 -20.39
C THR A 4 -17.71 -2.89 -19.84
N GLU A 5 -18.78 -2.12 -19.70
CA GLU A 5 -18.69 -0.77 -19.14
C GLU A 5 -18.26 -0.79 -17.68
N LYS A 6 -18.77 -1.74 -16.89
CA LYS A 6 -18.34 -1.90 -15.49
C LYS A 6 -16.87 -2.24 -15.39
N GLU A 7 -16.40 -3.14 -16.25
CA GLU A 7 -15.00 -3.53 -16.27
C GLU A 7 -14.11 -2.36 -16.69
N LEU A 8 -14.52 -1.56 -17.68
CA LEU A 8 -13.76 -0.39 -18.10
C LEU A 8 -13.66 0.65 -16.96
N LYS A 9 -14.75 0.94 -16.29
CA LYS A 9 -14.74 1.87 -15.15
C LYS A 9 -13.85 1.38 -14.03
N ARG A 10 -13.92 0.10 -13.73
CA ARG A 10 -13.08 -0.51 -12.71
C ARG A 10 -11.60 -0.37 -13.07
N LEU A 11 -11.23 -0.66 -14.31
CA LEU A 11 -9.84 -0.58 -14.76
C LEU A 11 -9.33 0.87 -14.74
N TYR A 12 -10.14 1.83 -15.17
CA TYR A 12 -9.75 3.23 -15.10
C TYR A 12 -9.53 3.67 -13.65
N PHE A 13 -10.40 3.26 -12.74
CA PHE A 13 -10.22 3.57 -11.32
C PHE A 13 -8.96 2.92 -10.76
N GLU A 14 -8.72 1.65 -11.10
CA GLU A 14 -7.54 0.94 -10.63
C GLU A 14 -6.26 1.54 -11.18
N ASN A 15 -6.29 2.07 -12.40
CA ASN A 15 -5.15 2.79 -12.95
C ASN A 15 -4.81 4.04 -12.13
N ILE A 16 -5.83 4.73 -11.65
CA ILE A 16 -5.61 5.87 -10.74
C ILE A 16 -4.92 5.41 -9.45
N LEU A 17 -5.34 4.26 -8.91
CA LEU A 17 -4.70 3.70 -7.73
C LEU A 17 -3.24 3.32 -7.99
N TRP A 18 -2.94 2.78 -9.19
CA TRP A 18 -1.55 2.47 -9.55
C TRP A 18 -0.70 3.73 -9.67
N VAL A 19 -1.24 4.80 -10.23
CA VAL A 19 -0.54 6.08 -10.29
C VAL A 19 -0.29 6.62 -8.88
N LEU A 20 -1.29 6.52 -8.01
CA LEU A 20 -1.14 6.90 -6.60
C LEU A 20 -0.04 6.08 -5.94
N PHE A 21 -0.03 4.76 -6.15
CA PHE A 21 0.98 3.88 -5.60
C PHE A 21 2.38 4.27 -6.06
N ALA A 22 2.54 4.60 -7.35
CA ALA A 22 3.81 5.10 -7.86
C ALA A 22 4.21 6.41 -7.18
N GLY A 23 3.24 7.31 -6.96
CA GLY A 23 3.48 8.55 -6.24
C GLY A 23 3.95 8.32 -4.81
N LEU A 24 3.38 7.31 -4.13
CA LEU A 24 3.82 6.94 -2.79
C LEU A 24 5.27 6.43 -2.79
N ALA A 25 5.66 5.69 -3.84
CA ALA A 25 7.05 5.26 -3.98
C ALA A 25 7.99 6.46 -4.11
N PHE A 26 7.61 7.49 -4.88
CA PHE A 26 8.39 8.73 -4.98
C PHE A 26 8.46 9.46 -3.64
N LEU A 27 7.37 9.48 -2.88
CA LEU A 27 7.40 10.06 -1.53
C LEU A 27 8.37 9.32 -0.61
N ASN A 28 8.45 8.00 -0.73
CA ASN A 28 9.42 7.21 0.02
C ASN A 28 10.86 7.60 -0.34
N ILE A 29 11.13 7.90 -1.62
CA ILE A 29 12.44 8.40 -2.04
C ILE A 29 12.72 9.74 -1.37
N TYR A 30 11.74 10.64 -1.33
CA TYR A 30 11.89 11.91 -0.65
C TYR A 30 12.17 11.73 0.85
N GLY A 31 11.44 10.80 1.48
CA GLY A 31 11.69 10.45 2.89
C GLY A 31 13.11 9.92 3.11
N ASP A 32 13.63 9.14 2.19
CA ASP A 32 15.00 8.66 2.27
C ASP A 32 16.01 9.81 2.18
N TYR A 33 15.76 10.81 1.33
CA TYR A 33 16.61 12.00 1.29
C TYR A 33 16.59 12.76 2.61
N ASP A 34 15.43 12.86 3.26
CA ASP A 34 15.36 13.43 4.62
C ASP A 34 16.17 12.63 5.61
N GLU A 35 16.16 11.30 5.52
CA GLU A 35 16.97 10.44 6.38
C GLU A 35 18.47 10.66 6.12
N ILE A 36 18.85 10.79 4.87
CA ILE A 36 20.24 11.07 4.49
C ILE A 36 20.67 12.41 5.08
N SER A 37 19.82 13.43 4.95
CA SER A 37 20.10 14.75 5.52
C SER A 37 20.25 14.68 7.03
N PHE A 38 19.38 13.93 7.72
CA PHE A 38 19.48 13.71 9.15
C PHE A 38 20.83 13.07 9.53
N LEU A 39 21.22 12.03 8.80
CA LEU A 39 22.48 11.32 9.08
C LEU A 39 23.71 12.21 8.85
N LYS A 40 23.68 13.06 7.82
CA LYS A 40 24.81 13.92 7.49
C LYS A 40 24.89 15.16 8.39
N ASN A 41 23.76 15.77 8.71
CA ASN A 41 23.69 17.09 9.33
C ASN A 41 23.13 17.05 10.76
N HIS A 42 22.68 15.88 11.23
CA HIS A 42 22.05 15.68 12.54
C HIS A 42 20.82 16.56 12.74
N ASP A 43 20.09 16.86 11.64
CA ASP A 43 18.90 17.70 11.69
C ASP A 43 17.68 16.87 12.10
N VAL A 44 17.25 17.07 13.36
CA VAL A 44 16.12 16.34 13.94
C VAL A 44 14.83 16.60 13.16
N ASN A 45 14.68 17.79 12.56
CA ASN A 45 13.47 18.13 11.82
C ASN A 45 13.32 17.27 10.55
N THR A 46 14.41 16.97 9.85
CA THR A 46 14.35 16.09 8.70
C THR A 46 14.02 14.66 9.09
N LYS A 47 14.46 14.21 10.26
CA LYS A 47 14.07 12.88 10.77
C LYS A 47 12.58 12.83 11.06
N LYS A 48 12.02 13.86 11.67
CA LYS A 48 10.58 13.94 11.93
C LYS A 48 9.77 13.97 10.64
N GLU A 49 10.23 14.72 9.65
CA GLU A 49 9.57 14.78 8.35
C GLU A 49 9.58 13.42 7.67
N ALA A 50 10.73 12.70 7.67
CA ALA A 50 10.84 11.38 7.10
C ALA A 50 9.85 10.40 7.76
N ASN A 51 9.79 10.40 9.08
CA ASN A 51 8.87 9.53 9.83
C ASN A 51 7.41 9.80 9.44
N LYS A 52 7.05 11.07 9.29
CA LYS A 52 5.69 11.45 8.90
C LYS A 52 5.38 10.99 7.49
N ILE A 53 6.33 11.15 6.56
CA ILE A 53 6.16 10.69 5.18
C ILE A 53 5.93 9.19 5.15
N PHE A 54 6.75 8.41 5.86
CA PHE A 54 6.62 6.95 5.88
C PHE A 54 5.29 6.51 6.51
N GLU A 55 4.83 7.18 7.57
CA GLU A 55 3.51 6.88 8.14
C GLU A 55 2.39 7.15 7.15
N ILE A 56 2.46 8.26 6.42
CA ILE A 56 1.44 8.60 5.42
C ILE A 56 1.44 7.58 4.29
N THR A 57 2.62 7.23 3.75
CA THR A 57 2.70 6.28 2.64
C THR A 57 2.21 4.89 3.03
N LEU A 58 2.54 4.43 4.24
CA LEU A 58 2.05 3.15 4.74
C LEU A 58 0.53 3.16 4.93
N THR A 59 -0.01 4.25 5.49
CA THR A 59 -1.45 4.37 5.71
C THR A 59 -2.22 4.37 4.40
N LEU A 60 -1.76 5.14 3.41
CA LEU A 60 -2.41 5.16 2.10
C LEU A 60 -2.29 3.82 1.38
N THR A 61 -1.16 3.14 1.52
CA THR A 61 -0.97 1.79 0.98
C THR A 61 -1.97 0.82 1.61
N PHE A 62 -2.21 0.93 2.92
CA PHE A 62 -3.21 0.12 3.60
C PHE A 62 -4.59 0.28 2.94
N PHE A 63 -5.02 1.52 2.65
CA PHE A 63 -6.31 1.73 2.02
C PHE A 63 -6.36 1.18 0.60
N ILE A 64 -5.26 1.26 -0.15
CA ILE A 64 -5.18 0.65 -1.48
C ILE A 64 -5.34 -0.87 -1.37
N TYR A 65 -4.67 -1.50 -0.41
CA TYR A 65 -4.78 -2.94 -0.19
C TYR A 65 -6.20 -3.35 0.22
N ILE A 66 -6.89 -2.54 1.02
CA ILE A 66 -8.30 -2.79 1.39
C ILE A 66 -9.18 -2.79 0.15
N TYR A 67 -8.96 -1.83 -0.75
CA TYR A 67 -9.73 -1.81 -2.01
C TYR A 67 -9.54 -3.09 -2.80
N PHE A 68 -8.28 -3.51 -3.01
CA PHE A 68 -8.01 -4.72 -3.80
C PHE A 68 -8.51 -5.98 -3.10
N PHE A 69 -8.47 -6.02 -1.77
CA PHE A 69 -9.07 -7.12 -1.01
C PHE A 69 -10.58 -7.19 -1.29
N THR A 70 -11.26 -6.06 -1.20
CA THR A 70 -12.71 -6.00 -1.44
C THR A 70 -13.05 -6.44 -2.86
N ARG A 71 -12.27 -5.98 -3.85
CA ARG A 71 -12.45 -6.41 -5.24
C ARG A 71 -12.27 -7.91 -5.38
N ASN A 72 -11.22 -8.45 -4.80
CA ASN A 72 -10.91 -9.89 -4.89
C ASN A 72 -11.98 -10.73 -4.18
N TYR A 73 -12.50 -10.24 -3.05
CA TYR A 73 -13.59 -10.91 -2.34
C TYR A 73 -14.86 -10.95 -3.21
N ASN A 74 -15.20 -9.85 -3.85
CA ASN A 74 -16.38 -9.80 -4.73
C ASN A 74 -16.21 -10.72 -5.94
N GLN A 75 -15.01 -10.79 -6.49
CA GLN A 75 -14.71 -11.70 -7.60
C GLN A 75 -14.84 -13.16 -7.17
N LEU A 76 -14.41 -13.50 -5.97
CA LEU A 76 -14.57 -14.86 -5.44
C LEU A 76 -16.05 -15.24 -5.33
N LYS A 77 -16.88 -14.31 -4.83
CA LYS A 77 -18.32 -14.57 -4.70
C LYS A 77 -18.97 -14.90 -6.04
N LYS A 78 -18.48 -14.32 -7.12
CA LYS A 78 -19.04 -14.48 -8.47
C LYS A 78 -18.36 -15.57 -9.28
N ALA A 79 -17.31 -16.19 -8.73
CA ALA A 79 -16.53 -17.18 -9.46
C ALA A 79 -17.32 -18.49 -9.66
N SER A 80 -17.08 -19.14 -10.79
CA SER A 80 -17.61 -20.48 -11.03
C SER A 80 -16.98 -21.48 -10.06
N VAL A 81 -17.63 -22.65 -9.91
CA VAL A 81 -17.12 -23.70 -9.04
C VAL A 81 -15.70 -24.10 -9.42
N GLU A 82 -15.41 -24.14 -10.71
CA GLU A 82 -14.08 -24.52 -11.23
C GLU A 82 -13.00 -23.49 -10.87
N GLN A 83 -13.37 -22.21 -10.78
CA GLN A 83 -12.43 -21.13 -10.56
C GLN A 83 -12.33 -20.69 -9.09
N LYS A 84 -13.23 -21.17 -8.24
CA LYS A 84 -13.25 -20.75 -6.82
C LYS A 84 -11.93 -20.97 -6.11
N ARG A 85 -11.26 -22.07 -6.42
CA ARG A 85 -9.97 -22.37 -5.78
C ARG A 85 -8.95 -21.29 -6.11
N LEU A 86 -8.85 -20.89 -7.37
CA LEU A 86 -7.89 -19.86 -7.79
C LEU A 86 -8.21 -18.50 -7.18
N TYR A 87 -9.50 -18.12 -7.16
CA TYR A 87 -9.89 -16.85 -6.55
C TYR A 87 -9.74 -16.86 -5.04
N THR A 88 -9.84 -18.01 -4.39
CA THR A 88 -9.54 -18.15 -2.96
C THR A 88 -8.06 -17.90 -2.69
N ILE A 89 -7.18 -18.44 -3.54
CA ILE A 89 -5.73 -18.20 -3.42
C ILE A 89 -5.43 -16.72 -3.60
N LYS A 90 -6.07 -16.08 -4.58
CA LYS A 90 -5.89 -14.64 -4.81
C LYS A 90 -6.33 -13.82 -3.60
N LEU A 91 -7.46 -14.18 -3.00
CA LEU A 91 -7.95 -13.50 -1.79
C LEU A 91 -7.01 -13.71 -0.62
N ALA A 92 -6.46 -14.92 -0.48
CA ALA A 92 -5.48 -15.20 0.57
C ALA A 92 -4.25 -14.30 0.42
N GLY A 93 -3.77 -14.10 -0.81
CA GLY A 93 -2.66 -13.18 -1.07
C GLY A 93 -2.98 -11.75 -0.63
N SER A 94 -4.18 -11.27 -0.96
CA SER A 94 -4.64 -9.95 -0.52
C SER A 94 -4.72 -9.84 1.00
N THR A 95 -5.15 -10.90 1.67
CA THR A 95 -5.22 -10.94 3.14
C THR A 95 -3.82 -10.82 3.75
N PHE A 96 -2.84 -11.54 3.20
CA PHE A 96 -1.47 -11.46 3.69
C PHE A 96 -0.86 -10.07 3.49
N LEU A 97 -1.19 -9.40 2.38
CA LEU A 97 -0.74 -8.02 2.16
C LEU A 97 -1.30 -7.08 3.24
N ILE A 98 -2.57 -7.23 3.59
CA ILE A 98 -3.19 -6.41 4.63
C ILE A 98 -2.53 -6.67 5.99
N ILE A 99 -2.33 -7.94 6.34
CA ILE A 99 -1.67 -8.30 7.59
C ILE A 99 -0.27 -7.71 7.61
N GLY A 100 0.47 -7.83 6.49
CA GLY A 100 1.82 -7.30 6.38
C GLY A 100 1.86 -5.80 6.58
N ILE A 101 0.97 -5.05 5.93
CA ILE A 101 0.98 -3.59 6.04
C ILE A 101 0.59 -3.12 7.44
N ILE A 102 -0.31 -3.83 8.12
CA ILE A 102 -0.65 -3.52 9.50
C ILE A 102 0.58 -3.69 10.40
N CYS A 103 1.33 -4.76 10.20
CA CYS A 103 2.58 -4.99 10.94
C CYS A 103 3.60 -3.86 10.70
N LEU A 104 3.72 -3.42 9.45
CA LEU A 104 4.67 -2.36 9.10
C LEU A 104 4.26 -1.01 9.67
N ILE A 105 2.96 -0.70 9.69
CA ILE A 105 2.45 0.51 10.32
C ILE A 105 2.75 0.49 11.83
N TYR A 106 2.49 -0.64 12.47
CA TYR A 106 2.80 -0.79 13.89
C TYR A 106 4.28 -0.59 14.17
N PHE A 107 5.14 -1.21 13.35
CA PHE A 107 6.59 -1.04 13.47
C PHE A 107 6.98 0.43 13.35
N GLN A 108 6.46 1.13 12.34
CA GLN A 108 6.81 2.54 12.11
C GLN A 108 6.42 3.42 13.31
N LYS A 109 5.26 3.16 13.90
CA LYS A 109 4.80 3.93 15.06
C LYS A 109 5.61 3.65 16.32
N LYS A 110 6.11 2.43 16.47
CA LYS A 110 6.85 2.04 17.68
C LYS A 110 8.35 2.25 17.55
N GLN A 111 8.89 2.27 16.34
CA GLN A 111 10.34 2.33 16.10
C GLN A 111 10.67 3.52 15.21
N SER A 112 10.43 4.73 15.73
CA SER A 112 10.65 5.97 14.97
C SER A 112 12.13 6.28 14.73
N SER A 113 13.04 5.59 15.40
CA SER A 113 14.48 5.75 15.19
C SER A 113 15.02 4.91 14.00
N PHE A 114 14.20 4.03 13.44
CA PHE A 114 14.61 3.23 12.29
C PHE A 114 14.95 4.14 11.10
N ILE A 115 16.03 3.80 10.40
CA ILE A 115 16.49 4.58 9.25
C ILE A 115 16.00 3.91 7.97
N GLY A 116 15.32 4.67 7.12
CA GLY A 116 14.76 4.20 5.86
C GLY A 116 13.29 3.86 5.96
N SER A 117 12.69 3.54 4.81
CA SER A 117 11.27 3.20 4.74
C SER A 117 11.06 1.76 5.24
N PRO A 118 10.11 1.52 6.15
CA PRO A 118 9.74 0.17 6.56
C PRO A 118 8.72 -0.46 5.62
N ALA A 119 8.63 0.00 4.38
CA ALA A 119 7.59 -0.47 3.46
C ALA A 119 7.78 -1.92 3.04
N LEU A 120 8.98 -2.48 3.24
CA LEU A 120 9.26 -3.88 2.93
C LEU A 120 10.06 -4.54 4.04
#